data_c11c1e926fdf3728182a6df9823805e1
#
_entry.id   c11c1e926fdf3728182a6df9823805e1
#
_cell.length_a   1.000
_cell.length_b   1.000
_cell.length_c   1.000
_cell.angle_alpha   90.00
_cell.angle_beta   90.00
_cell.angle_gamma   90.00
#
_symmetry.space_group_name_H-M   'P 1'
#
loop_
_entity.id
_entity.type
_entity.pdbx_description
1 polymer ?
#
loop_
_entity_poly.entity_id
_entity_poly.type
_entity_poly.pdbx_seq_one_letter_code
_entity_poly.pdbx_strand_id
1 'polypeptide(L)'
;MFMLSSWIEGRLPIKSVLLVTHNIEEAVLMCDRILVFSSNPGRVAAEIKVELQHPRNRLDPTFRQLVDSIYARMTQRPEPKSAAIEGIHGTGVGLVLNHVSSNVLSGLIETLAGPPYNGHADLPVLAGSLQLEADELFHLGEALQLLRFAQLSEGDLMLTDAGKRFAHLETDARKKLFAEHLINYVPVMGLIRRVLDERPSHTAPAARFRNELEDYMSEDYADETMKTIVSWGRYAELFAYDEQSELFSLENPH
;
A
#
# COMPACT_ATOMS: atom_id res chain seq x y z
N MET A 1 -12.86 -20.67 -12.82
CA MET A 1 -13.61 -21.65 -12.00
C MET A 1 -13.61 -23.08 -12.56
N PHE A 2 -13.57 -23.29 -13.86
CA PHE A 2 -13.58 -24.64 -14.50
C PHE A 2 -12.33 -25.51 -14.23
N MET A 3 -11.14 -24.95 -14.07
CA MET A 3 -9.91 -25.75 -13.85
C MET A 3 -9.86 -26.41 -12.48
N LEU A 4 -10.36 -25.75 -11.45
CA LEU A 4 -10.33 -26.24 -10.07
C LEU A 4 -11.27 -27.44 -9.88
N SER A 5 -12.50 -27.38 -10.41
CA SER A 5 -13.44 -28.48 -10.35
C SER A 5 -12.91 -29.72 -11.06
N SER A 6 -12.26 -29.56 -12.20
CA SER A 6 -11.66 -30.68 -12.95
C SER A 6 -10.44 -31.29 -12.24
N TRP A 7 -9.71 -30.51 -11.46
CA TRP A 7 -8.59 -31.01 -10.65
C TRP A 7 -9.09 -31.73 -9.40
N ILE A 8 -10.05 -31.15 -8.65
CA ILE A 8 -10.68 -31.77 -7.48
C ILE A 8 -11.35 -33.10 -7.84
N GLU A 9 -11.94 -33.18 -9.04
CA GLU A 9 -12.56 -34.41 -9.57
C GLU A 9 -11.56 -35.43 -10.13
N GLY A 10 -10.24 -35.18 -10.01
CA GLY A 10 -9.19 -36.07 -10.47
C GLY A 10 -9.07 -36.25 -11.99
N ARG A 11 -9.69 -35.34 -12.75
CA ARG A 11 -9.67 -35.40 -14.24
C ARG A 11 -8.37 -34.87 -14.84
N LEU A 12 -7.55 -34.18 -14.06
CA LEU A 12 -6.26 -33.63 -14.50
C LEU A 12 -5.12 -34.43 -13.84
N PRO A 13 -4.07 -34.81 -14.57
CA PRO A 13 -2.92 -35.52 -14.03
C PRO A 13 -1.97 -34.63 -13.23
N ILE A 14 -2.50 -33.61 -12.55
CA ILE A 14 -1.74 -32.64 -11.79
C ILE A 14 -1.75 -33.05 -10.31
N LYS A 15 -0.57 -33.20 -9.72
CA LYS A 15 -0.42 -33.62 -8.31
C LYS A 15 -0.49 -32.46 -7.33
N SER A 16 -0.09 -31.27 -7.75
CA SER A 16 -0.10 -30.04 -6.93
C SER A 16 -0.12 -28.81 -7.80
N VAL A 17 -0.65 -27.72 -7.25
CA VAL A 17 -0.69 -26.40 -7.90
C VAL A 17 -0.04 -25.41 -6.94
N LEU A 18 0.87 -24.59 -7.46
CA LEU A 18 1.39 -23.42 -6.76
C LEU A 18 0.66 -22.20 -7.31
N LEU A 19 -0.05 -21.49 -6.45
CA LEU A 19 -0.74 -20.23 -6.76
C LEU A 19 0.02 -19.08 -6.09
N VAL A 20 0.37 -18.08 -6.85
CA VAL A 20 0.86 -16.79 -6.32
C VAL A 20 -0.25 -15.78 -6.56
N THR A 21 -0.79 -15.24 -5.50
CA THR A 21 -1.91 -14.30 -5.56
C THR A 21 -1.77 -13.29 -4.41
N HIS A 22 -2.31 -12.11 -4.58
CA HIS A 22 -2.50 -11.14 -3.52
C HIS A 22 -3.92 -11.20 -2.95
N ASN A 23 -4.82 -11.99 -3.54
CA ASN A 23 -6.20 -12.14 -3.11
C ASN A 23 -6.32 -13.25 -2.05
N ILE A 24 -6.56 -12.83 -0.79
CA ILE A 24 -6.65 -13.74 0.37
C ILE A 24 -7.85 -14.67 0.25
N GLU A 25 -9.00 -14.18 -0.20
CA GLU A 25 -10.19 -15.02 -0.37
C GLU A 25 -9.96 -16.11 -1.43
N GLU A 26 -9.27 -15.76 -2.53
CA GLU A 26 -8.89 -16.71 -3.56
C GLU A 26 -7.94 -17.76 -3.01
N ALA A 27 -6.93 -17.36 -2.24
CA ALA A 27 -6.01 -18.27 -1.59
C ALA A 27 -6.74 -19.23 -0.63
N VAL A 28 -7.64 -18.71 0.22
CA VAL A 28 -8.44 -19.54 1.13
C VAL A 28 -9.41 -20.43 0.37
N LEU A 29 -9.96 -19.99 -0.76
CA LEU A 29 -10.87 -20.80 -1.58
C LEU A 29 -10.17 -21.98 -2.24
N MET A 30 -8.93 -21.79 -2.69
CA MET A 30 -8.24 -22.72 -3.60
C MET A 30 -7.13 -23.55 -2.95
N CYS A 31 -6.42 -23.00 -1.97
CA CYS A 31 -5.19 -23.60 -1.46
C CYS A 31 -5.42 -24.39 -0.15
N ASP A 32 -4.75 -25.54 -0.01
CA ASP A 32 -4.73 -26.32 1.24
C ASP A 32 -3.70 -25.80 2.23
N ARG A 33 -2.75 -25.01 1.73
CA ARG A 33 -1.69 -24.36 2.50
C ARG A 33 -1.35 -23.02 1.91
N ILE A 34 -1.31 -22.01 2.77
CA ILE A 34 -1.03 -20.61 2.40
C ILE A 34 0.26 -20.19 3.09
N LEU A 35 1.20 -19.66 2.32
CA LEU A 35 2.40 -19.01 2.84
C LEU A 35 2.21 -17.50 2.71
N VAL A 36 2.22 -16.82 3.84
CA VAL A 36 2.18 -15.35 3.89
C VAL A 36 3.61 -14.83 3.88
N PHE A 37 3.92 -13.95 2.94
CA PHE A 37 5.23 -13.29 2.87
C PHE A 37 5.16 -11.91 3.48
N SER A 38 6.18 -11.55 4.26
CA SER A 38 6.40 -10.16 4.65
C SER A 38 7.08 -9.42 3.51
N SER A 39 6.76 -8.13 3.40
CA SER A 39 7.57 -7.19 2.63
C SER A 39 8.80 -6.80 3.46
N ASN A 40 9.94 -6.77 2.81
CA ASN A 40 11.17 -6.10 3.23
C ASN A 40 11.77 -6.48 4.63
N PRO A 41 12.67 -7.47 4.70
CA PRO A 41 13.01 -8.36 3.58
C PRO A 41 11.92 -9.38 3.33
N GLY A 42 11.75 -9.79 2.07
CA GLY A 42 10.82 -10.85 1.70
C GLY A 42 11.15 -12.16 2.42
N ARG A 43 10.30 -12.58 3.34
CA ARG A 43 10.43 -13.84 4.09
C ARG A 43 9.05 -14.40 4.39
N VAL A 44 8.97 -15.71 4.61
CA VAL A 44 7.73 -16.32 5.09
C VAL A 44 7.44 -15.81 6.50
N ALA A 45 6.38 -15.00 6.60
CA ALA A 45 5.91 -14.44 7.87
C ALA A 45 5.00 -15.42 8.61
N ALA A 46 4.19 -16.19 7.86
CA ALA A 46 3.33 -17.23 8.42
C ALA A 46 3.11 -18.36 7.42
N GLU A 47 2.84 -19.54 7.95
CA GLU A 47 2.32 -20.69 7.22
C GLU A 47 0.97 -21.07 7.82
N ILE A 48 -0.06 -21.14 6.97
CA ILE A 48 -1.45 -21.40 7.37
C ILE A 48 -1.95 -22.63 6.64
N LYS A 49 -2.40 -23.61 7.38
CA LYS A 49 -3.05 -24.80 6.84
C LYS A 49 -4.55 -24.55 6.78
N VAL A 50 -5.15 -24.74 5.60
CA VAL A 50 -6.58 -24.55 5.39
C VAL A 50 -7.28 -25.89 5.59
N GLU A 51 -7.94 -26.07 6.73
CA GLU A 51 -8.62 -27.32 7.09
C GLU A 51 -10.07 -27.41 6.56
N LEU A 52 -10.51 -26.41 5.78
CA LEU A 52 -11.83 -26.38 5.16
C LEU A 52 -11.88 -27.38 3.99
N GLN A 53 -12.93 -28.21 3.97
CA GLN A 53 -13.15 -29.18 2.89
C GLN A 53 -13.66 -28.50 1.62
N HIS A 54 -13.28 -29.03 0.46
CA HIS A 54 -13.80 -28.61 -0.83
C HIS A 54 -15.17 -29.25 -1.14
N PRO A 55 -16.09 -28.56 -1.84
CA PRO A 55 -15.99 -27.18 -2.31
C PRO A 55 -16.21 -26.18 -1.17
N ARG A 56 -15.34 -25.19 -1.06
CA ARG A 56 -15.42 -24.14 -0.03
C ARG A 56 -16.42 -23.07 -0.43
N ASN A 57 -17.14 -22.53 0.57
CA ASN A 57 -18.16 -21.51 0.35
C ASN A 57 -17.72 -20.20 1.03
N ARG A 58 -17.64 -19.11 0.25
CA ARG A 58 -17.30 -17.76 0.75
C ARG A 58 -18.29 -17.21 1.78
N LEU A 59 -19.52 -17.73 1.79
CA LEU A 59 -20.55 -17.31 2.75
C LEU A 59 -20.47 -18.07 4.08
N ASP A 60 -19.63 -19.10 4.17
CA ASP A 60 -19.44 -19.87 5.39
C ASP A 60 -18.75 -19.01 6.46
N PRO A 61 -19.29 -18.93 7.69
CA PRO A 61 -18.67 -18.18 8.78
C PRO A 61 -17.21 -18.61 9.06
N THR A 62 -16.90 -19.90 8.96
CA THR A 62 -15.54 -20.43 9.18
C THR A 62 -14.58 -19.97 8.09
N PHE A 63 -15.06 -19.89 6.85
CA PHE A 63 -14.28 -19.32 5.74
C PHE A 63 -13.93 -17.86 6.02
N ARG A 64 -14.93 -17.05 6.40
CA ARG A 64 -14.72 -15.62 6.72
C ARG A 64 -13.78 -15.43 7.89
N GLN A 65 -13.95 -16.18 8.98
CA GLN A 65 -13.04 -16.12 10.13
C GLN A 65 -11.58 -16.44 9.74
N LEU A 66 -11.39 -17.39 8.83
CA LEU A 66 -10.04 -17.71 8.34
C LEU A 66 -9.46 -16.55 7.51
N VAL A 67 -10.24 -15.96 6.62
CA VAL A 67 -9.86 -14.77 5.85
C VAL A 67 -9.47 -13.62 6.80
N ASP A 68 -10.32 -13.31 7.78
CA ASP A 68 -10.06 -12.25 8.78
C ASP A 68 -8.78 -12.53 9.58
N SER A 69 -8.53 -13.79 9.95
CA SER A 69 -7.31 -14.18 10.66
C SER A 69 -6.04 -14.00 9.83
N ILE A 70 -6.14 -14.15 8.51
CA ILE A 70 -5.01 -13.93 7.60
C ILE A 70 -4.75 -12.43 7.48
N TYR A 71 -5.79 -11.62 7.31
CA TYR A 71 -5.67 -10.16 7.34
C TYR A 71 -5.02 -9.68 8.64
N ALA A 72 -5.50 -10.14 9.78
CA ALA A 72 -4.92 -9.80 11.07
C ALA A 72 -3.43 -10.15 11.14
N ARG A 73 -3.00 -11.30 10.61
CA ARG A 73 -1.57 -11.70 10.57
C ARG A 73 -0.73 -10.86 9.60
N MET A 74 -1.29 -10.44 8.48
CA MET A 74 -0.59 -9.58 7.52
C MET A 74 -0.41 -8.15 8.08
N THR A 75 -1.36 -7.69 8.89
CA THR A 75 -1.30 -6.38 9.56
C THR A 75 -0.49 -6.39 10.87
N GLN A 76 -0.26 -7.58 11.46
CA GLN A 76 0.63 -7.70 12.62
C GLN A 76 2.08 -7.40 12.23
N ARG A 77 2.55 -6.20 12.54
CA ARG A 77 4.00 -5.96 12.61
C ARG A 77 4.57 -6.67 13.85
N PRO A 78 5.75 -7.32 13.75
CA PRO A 78 6.51 -7.62 14.96
C PRO A 78 6.73 -6.30 15.68
N GLU A 79 6.38 -6.24 16.97
CA GLU A 79 6.63 -5.05 17.80
C GLU A 79 8.08 -4.62 17.62
N PRO A 80 8.37 -3.36 17.28
CA PRO A 80 9.72 -2.87 17.32
C PRO A 80 10.12 -2.85 18.80
N LYS A 81 11.03 -3.75 19.20
CA LYS A 81 11.77 -3.57 20.42
C LYS A 81 12.32 -2.14 20.38
N SER A 82 11.86 -1.34 21.33
CA SER A 82 12.29 0.02 21.61
C SER A 82 13.75 0.28 21.19
N ALA A 83 13.92 0.83 20.03
CA ALA A 83 15.13 1.49 19.58
C ALA A 83 14.70 2.51 18.52
N ALA A 84 15.25 3.69 18.61
CA ALA A 84 15.08 4.85 17.75
C ALA A 84 14.52 4.52 16.36
N ILE A 85 13.61 5.33 15.89
CA ILE A 85 13.03 5.37 14.55
C ILE A 85 14.06 4.93 13.49
N GLU A 86 14.34 3.63 13.44
CA GLU A 86 15.00 3.01 12.30
C GLU A 86 13.89 2.57 11.37
N GLY A 87 13.82 3.32 10.35
CA GLY A 87 13.05 3.35 9.19
C GLY A 87 12.23 2.12 8.85
N ILE A 88 11.10 2.37 8.33
CA ILE A 88 10.44 1.60 7.27
C ILE A 88 11.55 0.93 6.46
N HIS A 89 11.70 -0.39 6.62
CA HIS A 89 12.77 -1.15 6.01
C HIS A 89 12.51 -1.41 4.52
N GLY A 90 12.86 -0.49 3.76
CA GLY A 90 13.57 -0.35 2.54
C GLY A 90 14.38 0.87 2.84
N THR A 91 15.59 0.65 3.20
CA THR A 91 16.48 1.71 3.65
C THR A 91 16.65 2.71 2.53
N GLY A 92 16.13 3.92 2.69
CA GLY A 92 16.39 5.00 1.76
C GLY A 92 15.45 5.02 0.55
N VAL A 93 16.01 5.29 -0.61
CA VAL A 93 15.30 5.53 -1.88
C VAL A 93 14.56 4.29 -2.41
N GLY A 94 14.96 3.08 -2.00
CA GLY A 94 14.41 1.80 -2.49
C GLY A 94 13.04 1.39 -1.93
N LEU A 95 12.24 2.33 -1.44
CA LEU A 95 10.88 2.07 -1.00
C LEU A 95 9.96 1.89 -2.22
N VAL A 96 9.42 0.70 -2.39
CA VAL A 96 8.41 0.43 -3.43
C VAL A 96 7.09 1.06 -3.03
N LEU A 97 6.58 1.97 -3.86
CA LEU A 97 5.26 2.58 -3.69
C LEU A 97 4.30 1.97 -4.71
N ASN A 98 3.27 1.28 -4.23
CA ASN A 98 2.18 0.86 -5.09
C ASN A 98 1.49 2.08 -5.69
N HIS A 99 0.96 1.94 -6.92
CA HIS A 99 0.26 3.05 -7.57
C HIS A 99 -1.03 3.41 -6.85
N VAL A 100 -0.94 4.41 -5.98
CA VAL A 100 -2.06 4.93 -5.19
C VAL A 100 -2.19 6.43 -5.41
N SER A 101 -3.36 6.86 -5.89
CA SER A 101 -3.64 8.28 -6.10
C SER A 101 -3.81 9.03 -4.78
N SER A 102 -3.25 10.24 -4.69
CA SER A 102 -3.44 11.16 -3.55
C SER A 102 -4.92 11.48 -3.28
N ASN A 103 -5.74 11.56 -4.33
CA ASN A 103 -7.17 11.81 -4.19
C ASN A 103 -7.89 10.63 -3.51
N VAL A 104 -7.51 9.40 -3.87
CA VAL A 104 -8.08 8.19 -3.23
C VAL A 104 -7.68 8.13 -1.76
N LEU A 105 -6.41 8.42 -1.42
CA LEU A 105 -5.97 8.49 -0.03
C LEU A 105 -6.73 9.55 0.76
N SER A 106 -6.91 10.75 0.20
CA SER A 106 -7.66 11.83 0.84
C SER A 106 -9.11 11.44 1.08
N GLY A 107 -9.78 10.86 0.08
CA GLY A 107 -11.15 10.38 0.20
C GLY A 107 -11.31 9.27 1.24
N LEU A 108 -10.34 8.35 1.33
CA LEU A 108 -10.34 7.29 2.33
C LEU A 108 -10.18 7.86 3.75
N ILE A 109 -9.29 8.83 3.95
CA ILE A 109 -9.13 9.52 5.26
C ILE A 109 -10.43 10.22 5.66
N GLU A 110 -11.08 10.94 4.73
CA GLU A 110 -12.35 11.62 4.98
C GLU A 110 -13.47 10.63 5.33
N THR A 111 -13.57 9.54 4.59
CA THR A 111 -14.55 8.47 4.86
C THR A 111 -14.34 7.86 6.23
N LEU A 112 -13.10 7.53 6.59
CA LEU A 112 -12.76 6.98 7.90
C LEU A 112 -13.04 7.97 9.03
N ALA A 113 -12.80 9.26 8.83
CA ALA A 113 -13.03 10.27 9.86
C ALA A 113 -14.51 10.49 10.16
N GLY A 114 -15.38 10.27 9.15
CA GLY A 114 -16.83 10.46 9.25
C GLY A 114 -17.57 9.27 9.87
N PRO A 115 -18.90 9.45 10.17
CA PRO A 115 -19.74 8.34 10.56
C PRO A 115 -19.95 7.36 9.38
N PRO A 116 -20.07 6.06 9.63
CA PRO A 116 -20.18 5.40 10.94
C PRO A 116 -18.83 5.10 11.61
N TYR A 117 -17.69 5.32 10.92
CA TYR A 117 -16.37 4.82 11.30
C TYR A 117 -15.71 5.63 12.42
N ASN A 118 -15.87 6.95 12.42
CA ASN A 118 -15.33 7.85 13.43
C ASN A 118 -13.82 7.64 13.72
N GLY A 119 -13.06 7.32 12.69
CA GLY A 119 -11.61 7.13 12.72
C GLY A 119 -11.14 5.68 12.87
N HIS A 120 -12.03 4.70 12.87
CA HIS A 120 -11.71 3.28 13.03
C HIS A 120 -12.65 2.40 12.22
N ALA A 121 -12.12 1.50 11.42
CA ALA A 121 -12.89 0.54 10.64
C ALA A 121 -12.15 -0.79 10.50
N ASP A 122 -12.91 -1.90 10.57
CA ASP A 122 -12.48 -3.22 10.13
C ASP A 122 -12.32 -3.21 8.60
N LEU A 123 -11.19 -3.71 8.08
CA LEU A 123 -10.86 -3.66 6.65
C LEU A 123 -11.88 -4.37 5.76
N PRO A 124 -12.29 -5.62 6.04
CA PRO A 124 -13.33 -6.30 5.26
C PRO A 124 -14.65 -5.54 5.21
N VAL A 125 -15.07 -4.97 6.34
CA VAL A 125 -16.32 -4.19 6.42
C VAL A 125 -16.21 -2.91 5.61
N LEU A 126 -15.08 -2.22 5.72
CA LEU A 126 -14.80 -0.99 4.97
C LEU A 126 -14.73 -1.26 3.47
N ALA A 127 -14.03 -2.32 3.04
CA ALA A 127 -13.95 -2.74 1.64
C ALA A 127 -15.33 -3.02 1.05
N GLY A 128 -16.16 -3.77 1.76
CA GLY A 128 -17.54 -4.04 1.35
C GLY A 128 -18.38 -2.77 1.20
N SER A 129 -18.24 -1.80 2.10
CA SER A 129 -18.98 -0.53 2.05
C SER A 129 -18.54 0.39 0.91
N LEU A 130 -17.25 0.35 0.56
CA LEU A 130 -16.66 1.14 -0.53
C LEU A 130 -16.74 0.43 -1.89
N GLN A 131 -17.21 -0.81 -1.93
CA GLN A 131 -17.22 -1.67 -3.11
C GLN A 131 -15.82 -1.87 -3.71
N LEU A 132 -14.80 -1.90 -2.85
CA LEU A 132 -13.42 -2.20 -3.19
C LEU A 132 -13.12 -3.67 -2.88
N GLU A 133 -12.16 -4.23 -3.63
CA GLU A 133 -11.54 -5.49 -3.21
C GLU A 133 -10.73 -5.26 -1.93
N ALA A 134 -10.74 -6.23 -1.02
CA ALA A 134 -10.07 -6.08 0.27
C ALA A 134 -8.55 -5.85 0.12
N ASP A 135 -7.95 -6.44 -0.92
CA ASP A 135 -6.52 -6.27 -1.23
C ASP A 135 -6.20 -4.84 -1.72
N GLU A 136 -7.11 -4.24 -2.50
CA GLU A 136 -6.97 -2.84 -2.92
C GLU A 136 -7.01 -1.91 -1.70
N LEU A 137 -7.97 -2.13 -0.78
CA LEU A 137 -8.05 -1.37 0.45
C LEU A 137 -6.83 -1.58 1.35
N PHE A 138 -6.27 -2.80 1.38
CA PHE A 138 -5.06 -3.09 2.13
C PHE A 138 -3.88 -2.25 1.65
N HIS A 139 -3.65 -2.15 0.33
CA HIS A 139 -2.59 -1.30 -0.24
C HIS A 139 -2.80 0.19 0.06
N LEU A 140 -4.06 0.66 0.05
CA LEU A 140 -4.39 2.02 0.49
C LEU A 140 -4.04 2.22 1.97
N GLY A 141 -4.36 1.24 2.81
CA GLY A 141 -4.02 1.23 4.23
C GLY A 141 -2.51 1.26 4.48
N GLU A 142 -1.73 0.47 3.72
CA GLU A 142 -0.26 0.49 3.77
C GLU A 142 0.30 1.87 3.40
N ALA A 143 -0.24 2.52 2.35
CA ALA A 143 0.16 3.88 1.97
C ALA A 143 -0.16 4.90 3.07
N LEU A 144 -1.35 4.82 3.68
CA LEU A 144 -1.71 5.68 4.81
C LEU A 144 -0.85 5.43 6.05
N GLN A 145 -0.47 4.18 6.31
CA GLN A 145 0.43 3.83 7.39
C GLN A 145 1.85 4.31 7.14
N LEU A 146 2.35 4.21 5.90
CA LEU A 146 3.62 4.79 5.48
C LEU A 146 3.65 6.29 5.76
N LEU A 147 2.62 6.99 5.34
CA LEU A 147 2.45 8.44 5.54
C LEU A 147 2.08 8.81 6.97
N ARG A 148 1.92 7.86 7.89
CA ARG A 148 1.55 8.07 9.29
C ARG A 148 0.17 8.73 9.50
N PHE A 149 -0.72 8.65 8.51
CA PHE A 149 -2.10 9.12 8.64
C PHE A 149 -3.02 8.06 9.24
N ALA A 150 -2.69 6.77 9.08
CA ALA A 150 -3.41 5.68 9.71
C ALA A 150 -2.44 4.60 10.26
N GLN A 151 -2.99 3.68 11.01
CA GLN A 151 -2.34 2.46 11.49
C GLN A 151 -3.17 1.26 11.06
N LEU A 152 -2.49 0.25 10.51
CA LEU A 152 -3.04 -1.08 10.27
C LEU A 152 -2.70 -1.96 11.47
N SER A 153 -3.68 -2.52 12.12
CA SER A 153 -3.48 -3.42 13.27
C SER A 153 -4.63 -4.40 13.40
N GLU A 154 -4.32 -5.68 13.46
CA GLU A 154 -5.26 -6.78 13.71
C GLU A 154 -6.45 -6.86 12.73
N GLY A 155 -6.26 -6.37 11.50
CA GLY A 155 -7.30 -6.31 10.48
C GLY A 155 -8.07 -4.99 10.43
N ASP A 156 -7.77 -4.07 11.34
CA ASP A 156 -8.39 -2.75 11.44
C ASP A 156 -7.52 -1.66 10.82
N LEU A 157 -8.17 -0.63 10.28
CA LEU A 157 -7.56 0.62 9.85
C LEU A 157 -8.01 1.75 10.78
N MET A 158 -7.06 2.34 11.50
CA MET A 158 -7.31 3.39 12.49
C MET A 158 -6.59 4.68 12.11
N LEU A 159 -7.30 5.81 12.07
CA LEU A 159 -6.69 7.12 11.86
C LEU A 159 -5.83 7.53 13.06
N THR A 160 -4.62 7.98 12.75
CA THR A 160 -3.77 8.69 13.72
C THR A 160 -4.32 10.10 13.99
N ASP A 161 -3.74 10.80 14.97
CA ASP A 161 -4.09 12.21 15.20
C ASP A 161 -3.77 13.08 13.96
N ALA A 162 -2.71 12.76 13.22
CA ALA A 162 -2.39 13.41 11.95
C ALA A 162 -3.46 13.13 10.89
N GLY A 163 -3.93 11.88 10.76
CA GLY A 163 -5.02 11.54 9.86
C GLY A 163 -6.33 12.24 10.21
N LYS A 164 -6.70 12.28 11.48
CA LYS A 164 -7.88 13.01 11.96
C LYS A 164 -7.76 14.51 11.67
N ARG A 165 -6.59 15.10 11.92
CA ARG A 165 -6.34 16.52 11.56
C ARG A 165 -6.48 16.72 10.06
N PHE A 166 -5.86 15.87 9.24
CA PHE A 166 -5.93 15.95 7.78
C PHE A 166 -7.37 16.00 7.27
N ALA A 167 -8.27 15.16 7.79
CA ALA A 167 -9.67 15.10 7.41
C ALA A 167 -10.43 16.43 7.61
N HIS A 168 -10.03 17.21 8.61
CA HIS A 168 -10.71 18.45 9.00
C HIS A 168 -10.04 19.74 8.50
N LEU A 169 -8.88 19.63 7.85
CA LEU A 169 -8.16 20.78 7.31
C LEU A 169 -8.76 21.24 5.98
N GLU A 170 -8.70 22.54 5.76
CA GLU A 170 -8.93 23.16 4.45
C GLU A 170 -7.84 22.76 3.45
N THR A 171 -8.13 22.87 2.16
CA THR A 171 -7.30 22.35 1.05
C THR A 171 -5.83 22.73 1.16
N ASP A 172 -5.49 23.97 1.37
CA ASP A 172 -4.08 24.43 1.42
C ASP A 172 -3.33 23.92 2.65
N ALA A 173 -4.00 23.88 3.81
CA ALA A 173 -3.43 23.34 5.04
C ALA A 173 -3.27 21.81 4.93
N ARG A 174 -4.18 21.14 4.25
CA ARG A 174 -4.13 19.71 3.96
C ARG A 174 -2.94 19.36 3.07
N LYS A 175 -2.72 20.11 1.99
CA LYS A 175 -1.55 19.92 1.11
C LYS A 175 -0.24 20.13 1.86
N LYS A 176 -0.15 21.14 2.72
CA LYS A 176 1.04 21.38 3.55
C LYS A 176 1.33 20.22 4.51
N LEU A 177 0.29 19.73 5.21
CA LEU A 177 0.44 18.57 6.10
C LEU A 177 0.88 17.33 5.32
N PHE A 178 0.31 17.11 4.13
CA PHE A 178 0.71 16.00 3.26
C PHE A 178 2.17 16.13 2.81
N ALA A 179 2.59 17.34 2.42
CA ALA A 179 3.97 17.63 2.03
C ALA A 179 4.97 17.35 3.17
N GLU A 180 4.65 17.76 4.39
CA GLU A 180 5.46 17.48 5.58
C GLU A 180 5.64 15.98 5.79
N HIS A 181 4.55 15.20 5.67
CA HIS A 181 4.60 13.75 5.83
C HIS A 181 5.35 13.07 4.68
N LEU A 182 5.23 13.55 3.44
CA LEU A 182 6.01 13.04 2.31
C LEU A 182 7.52 13.22 2.53
N ILE A 183 7.95 14.41 2.91
CA ILE A 183 9.38 14.69 3.15
C ILE A 183 9.93 13.84 4.31
N ASN A 184 9.12 13.64 5.36
CA ASN A 184 9.57 12.95 6.56
C ASN A 184 9.56 11.41 6.40
N TYR A 185 8.63 10.86 5.61
CA TYR A 185 8.38 9.41 5.60
C TYR A 185 8.59 8.74 4.26
N VAL A 186 8.82 9.50 3.19
CA VAL A 186 9.09 8.99 1.83
C VAL A 186 10.45 9.53 1.35
N PRO A 187 11.55 8.81 1.61
CA PRO A 187 12.92 9.32 1.40
C PRO A 187 13.21 9.84 0.00
N VAL A 188 12.63 9.22 -1.04
CA VAL A 188 12.78 9.67 -2.43
C VAL A 188 12.21 11.07 -2.65
N MET A 189 11.15 11.46 -1.94
CA MET A 189 10.59 12.83 -2.01
C MET A 189 11.59 13.87 -1.49
N GLY A 190 12.23 13.57 -0.37
CA GLY A 190 13.31 14.39 0.18
C GLY A 190 14.52 14.48 -0.75
N LEU A 191 14.87 13.38 -1.42
CA LEU A 191 15.94 13.36 -2.42
C LEU A 191 15.60 14.26 -3.62
N ILE A 192 14.40 14.10 -4.21
CA ILE A 192 13.96 14.93 -5.35
C ILE A 192 13.99 16.39 -4.97
N ARG A 193 13.38 16.76 -3.83
CA ARG A 193 13.33 18.14 -3.37
C ARG A 193 14.74 18.72 -3.19
N ARG A 194 15.63 18.01 -2.54
CA ARG A 194 17.03 18.44 -2.35
C ARG A 194 17.75 18.65 -3.68
N VAL A 195 17.61 17.71 -4.62
CA VAL A 195 18.25 17.83 -5.94
C VAL A 195 17.73 19.05 -6.70
N LEU A 196 16.45 19.38 -6.58
CA LEU A 196 15.88 20.56 -7.23
C LEU A 196 16.34 21.85 -6.54
N ASP A 197 16.41 21.87 -5.21
CA ASP A 197 16.88 23.04 -4.43
C ASP A 197 18.37 23.34 -4.70
N GLU A 198 19.22 22.32 -4.85
CA GLU A 198 20.66 22.48 -5.06
C GLU A 198 21.03 22.89 -6.50
N ARG A 199 20.16 22.67 -7.48
CA ARG A 199 20.44 22.99 -8.88
C ARG A 199 20.12 24.44 -9.22
N PRO A 200 20.99 25.19 -9.91
CA PRO A 200 20.71 26.57 -10.32
C PRO A 200 19.47 26.69 -11.22
N SER A 201 19.15 25.66 -12.01
CA SER A 201 17.97 25.63 -12.87
C SER A 201 16.70 25.22 -12.13
N HIS A 202 16.81 24.72 -10.89
CA HIS A 202 15.72 24.12 -10.12
C HIS A 202 14.95 23.03 -10.90
N THR A 203 15.63 22.34 -11.82
CA THR A 203 15.04 21.30 -12.66
C THR A 203 15.90 20.03 -12.64
N ALA A 204 15.25 18.85 -12.84
CA ALA A 204 15.95 17.58 -12.96
C ALA A 204 15.14 16.60 -13.83
N PRO A 205 15.77 15.83 -14.74
CA PRO A 205 15.10 14.81 -15.54
C PRO A 205 14.65 13.64 -14.66
N ALA A 206 13.47 13.09 -14.98
CA ALA A 206 12.89 11.93 -14.27
C ALA A 206 13.82 10.70 -14.32
N ALA A 207 14.50 10.50 -15.44
CA ALA A 207 15.44 9.39 -15.62
C ALA A 207 16.50 9.31 -14.50
N ARG A 208 16.92 10.46 -13.94
CA ARG A 208 17.85 10.47 -12.81
C ARG A 208 17.30 9.71 -11.60
N PHE A 209 16.04 9.95 -11.27
CA PHE A 209 15.41 9.35 -10.09
C PHE A 209 14.93 7.92 -10.38
N ARG A 210 14.51 7.65 -11.62
CA ARG A 210 14.18 6.29 -12.07
C ARG A 210 15.41 5.39 -11.95
N ASN A 211 16.56 5.78 -12.48
CA ASN A 211 17.80 5.00 -12.37
C ASN A 211 18.21 4.74 -10.91
N GLU A 212 18.01 5.74 -10.03
CA GLU A 212 18.24 5.57 -8.59
C GLU A 212 17.30 4.51 -7.97
N LEU A 213 16.04 4.47 -8.39
CA LEU A 213 15.08 3.45 -7.95
C LEU A 213 15.43 2.06 -8.49
N GLU A 214 15.86 1.96 -9.74
CA GLU A 214 16.26 0.71 -10.40
C GLU A 214 17.48 0.04 -9.76
N ASP A 215 18.31 0.78 -9.03
CA ASP A 215 19.38 0.20 -8.21
C ASP A 215 18.84 -0.67 -7.06
N TYR A 216 17.55 -0.52 -6.68
CA TYR A 216 16.92 -1.21 -5.55
C TYR A 216 15.71 -2.07 -5.92
N MET A 217 15.12 -1.87 -7.10
CA MET A 217 13.91 -2.56 -7.54
C MET A 217 13.92 -2.82 -9.05
N SER A 218 13.00 -3.68 -9.54
CA SER A 218 12.86 -3.90 -10.98
C SER A 218 12.33 -2.66 -11.70
N GLU A 219 12.56 -2.57 -13.01
CA GLU A 219 12.09 -1.49 -13.88
C GLU A 219 10.58 -1.25 -13.75
N ASP A 220 9.77 -2.33 -13.74
CA ASP A 220 8.30 -2.23 -13.57
C ASP A 220 7.93 -1.57 -12.23
N TYR A 221 8.58 -1.96 -11.14
CA TYR A 221 8.34 -1.37 -9.82
C TYR A 221 8.86 0.07 -9.73
N ALA A 222 9.94 0.40 -10.39
CA ALA A 222 10.47 1.76 -10.47
C ALA A 222 9.48 2.68 -11.19
N ASP A 223 8.89 2.22 -12.30
CA ASP A 223 7.89 2.97 -13.04
C ASP A 223 6.60 3.20 -12.23
N GLU A 224 6.08 2.17 -11.55
CA GLU A 224 4.90 2.32 -10.66
C GLU A 224 5.20 3.27 -9.49
N THR A 225 6.37 3.16 -8.89
CA THR A 225 6.83 4.07 -7.84
C THR A 225 6.94 5.50 -8.35
N MET A 226 7.47 5.72 -9.56
CA MET A 226 7.55 7.05 -10.18
C MET A 226 6.18 7.67 -10.42
N LYS A 227 5.19 6.91 -10.89
CA LYS A 227 3.80 7.40 -11.05
C LYS A 227 3.23 7.89 -9.71
N THR A 228 3.45 7.14 -8.64
CA THR A 228 3.03 7.51 -7.28
C THR A 228 3.74 8.76 -6.78
N ILE A 229 5.06 8.84 -6.96
CA ILE A 229 5.89 10.02 -6.64
C ILE A 229 5.33 11.28 -7.32
N VAL A 230 5.08 11.20 -8.63
CA VAL A 230 4.53 12.33 -9.40
C VAL A 230 3.15 12.73 -8.88
N SER A 231 2.24 11.76 -8.68
CA SER A 231 0.90 12.02 -8.16
C SER A 231 0.94 12.72 -6.80
N TRP A 232 1.71 12.18 -5.86
CA TRP A 232 1.76 12.70 -4.49
C TRP A 232 2.51 14.03 -4.39
N GLY A 233 3.62 14.17 -5.10
CA GLY A 233 4.42 15.38 -5.08
C GLY A 233 3.72 16.58 -5.72
N ARG A 234 2.95 16.35 -6.80
CA ARG A 234 2.11 17.38 -7.42
C ARG A 234 0.96 17.82 -6.51
N TYR A 235 0.27 16.85 -5.87
CA TYR A 235 -0.77 17.17 -4.90
C TYR A 235 -0.24 17.98 -3.72
N ALA A 236 0.93 17.62 -3.22
CA ALA A 236 1.61 18.29 -2.10
C ALA A 236 2.28 19.62 -2.48
N GLU A 237 2.27 19.99 -3.77
CA GLU A 237 2.99 21.17 -4.30
C GLU A 237 4.50 21.16 -3.96
N LEU A 238 5.10 19.97 -3.83
CA LEU A 238 6.53 19.83 -3.59
C LEU A 238 7.35 20.14 -4.81
N PHE A 239 6.81 19.86 -5.98
CA PHE A 239 7.40 20.12 -7.30
C PHE A 239 6.31 20.08 -8.38
N ALA A 240 6.62 20.66 -9.53
CA ALA A 240 5.91 20.43 -10.78
C ALA A 240 6.57 19.29 -11.56
N TYR A 241 5.80 18.62 -12.41
CA TYR A 241 6.28 17.58 -13.32
C TYR A 241 5.62 17.79 -14.70
N ASP A 242 6.49 17.88 -15.70
CA ASP A 242 6.06 17.95 -17.11
C ASP A 242 6.18 16.56 -17.74
N GLU A 243 5.07 16.03 -18.21
CA GLU A 243 4.99 14.66 -18.77
C GLU A 243 5.64 14.54 -20.17
N GLN A 244 5.71 15.66 -20.94
CA GLN A 244 6.27 15.61 -22.28
C GLN A 244 7.80 15.63 -22.27
N SER A 245 8.36 16.46 -21.39
CA SER A 245 9.82 16.55 -21.22
C SER A 245 10.38 15.62 -20.14
N GLU A 246 9.50 14.93 -19.41
CA GLU A 246 9.86 14.12 -18.22
C GLU A 246 10.74 14.89 -17.23
N LEU A 247 10.36 16.12 -16.91
CA LEU A 247 11.15 17.03 -16.11
C LEU A 247 10.45 17.42 -14.82
N PHE A 248 11.16 17.26 -13.70
CA PHE A 248 10.77 17.85 -12.42
C PHE A 248 11.25 19.30 -12.31
N SER A 249 10.46 20.17 -11.70
CA SER A 249 10.84 21.56 -11.44
C SER A 249 10.21 22.10 -10.16
N LEU A 250 10.82 23.15 -9.56
CA LEU A 250 10.22 23.89 -8.44
C LEU A 250 9.31 25.04 -8.90
N GLU A 251 9.45 25.45 -10.14
CA GLU A 251 8.57 26.45 -10.73
C GLU A 251 7.39 25.73 -11.40
N ASN A 252 6.18 26.12 -11.09
CA ASN A 252 5.02 25.69 -11.84
C ASN A 252 5.14 26.24 -13.25
N PRO A 253 5.21 25.41 -14.30
CA PRO A 253 5.13 25.90 -15.66
C PRO A 253 3.81 26.62 -15.84
N HIS A 254 3.86 27.91 -16.18
CA HIS A 254 2.69 28.73 -16.50
C HIS A 254 2.13 28.37 -17.87
#